data_2ab0443429717f395432297ea0ab58d9
#
_entry.id   2ab0443429717f395432297ea0ab58d9
#
_cell.length_a   1.000
_cell.length_b   1.000
_cell.length_c   1.000
_cell.angle_alpha   90.00
_cell.angle_beta   90.00
_cell.angle_gamma   90.00
#
_symmetry.space_group_name_H-M   'P 1'
#
loop_
_entity.id
_entity.type
_entity.pdbx_description
1 polymer ?
#
loop_
_entity_poly.entity_id
_entity_poly.type
_entity_poly.pdbx_seq_one_letter_code
_entity_poly.pdbx_strand_id
1 'polypeptide(L)'
;MFKRILVAVDGSKTSLKALDKAIDLQKLIPEVEIYIICVYKHHSLFEASLSIGRPADMDIPDKVLSEYAKEVVNHAKELAKEHGATKVRGFVKAGKPSRVIVKFAQDKEADLIVVGTKGTNSDKDGMFLGSVSHRVASNAKCPVLVV
;
A
#
# COMPACT_ATOMS: atom_id res chain seq x y z
N MET A 1 -4.63 18.43 -13.62
CA MET A 1 -4.90 18.05 -12.23
C MET A 1 -4.27 16.70 -11.94
N PHE A 2 -4.89 15.75 -11.29
CA PHE A 2 -4.23 14.46 -11.02
C PHE A 2 -4.02 13.67 -12.30
N LYS A 3 -2.81 13.18 -12.51
CA LYS A 3 -2.45 12.31 -13.64
C LYS A 3 -2.19 10.88 -13.18
N ARG A 4 -1.64 10.71 -11.99
CA ARG A 4 -1.26 9.41 -11.46
C ARG A 4 -1.52 9.34 -9.97
N ILE A 5 -2.37 8.40 -9.58
CA ILE A 5 -2.72 8.14 -8.18
C ILE A 5 -2.04 6.86 -7.73
N LEU A 6 -1.32 6.92 -6.62
CA LEU A 6 -0.72 5.74 -5.99
C LEU A 6 -1.58 5.31 -4.80
N VAL A 7 -2.00 4.06 -4.80
CA VAL A 7 -2.79 3.46 -3.72
C VAL A 7 -1.96 2.39 -3.05
N ALA A 8 -1.76 2.48 -1.75
CA ALA A 8 -1.07 1.44 -0.98
C ALA A 8 -2.09 0.45 -0.43
N VAL A 9 -1.87 -0.83 -0.70
CA VAL A 9 -2.74 -1.91 -0.22
C VAL A 9 -1.93 -2.91 0.59
N ASP A 10 -2.55 -3.46 1.61
CA ASP A 10 -1.94 -4.49 2.47
C ASP A 10 -2.86 -5.68 2.72
N GLY A 11 -3.95 -5.76 1.98
CA GLY A 11 -4.96 -6.79 2.14
C GLY A 11 -6.03 -6.45 3.18
N SER A 12 -5.88 -5.37 3.92
CA SER A 12 -6.89 -4.95 4.90
C SER A 12 -8.10 -4.31 4.22
N LYS A 13 -9.22 -4.31 4.94
CA LYS A 13 -10.46 -3.68 4.46
C LYS A 13 -10.29 -2.18 4.26
N THR A 14 -9.52 -1.52 5.13
CA THR A 14 -9.30 -0.07 5.00
C THR A 14 -8.46 0.27 3.78
N SER A 15 -7.50 -0.56 3.42
CA SER A 15 -6.73 -0.34 2.20
C SER A 15 -7.59 -0.54 0.94
N LEU A 16 -8.55 -1.46 0.98
CA LEU A 16 -9.49 -1.64 -0.13
C LEU A 16 -10.46 -0.46 -0.24
N LYS A 17 -10.84 0.16 0.88
CA LYS A 17 -11.61 1.42 0.85
C LYS A 17 -10.82 2.55 0.19
N ALA A 18 -9.51 2.59 0.45
CA ALA A 18 -8.62 3.55 -0.21
C ALA A 18 -8.63 3.35 -1.73
N LEU A 19 -8.56 2.08 -2.16
CA LEU A 19 -8.64 1.75 -3.58
C LEU A 19 -9.98 2.21 -4.19
N ASP A 20 -11.09 1.97 -3.51
CA ASP A 20 -12.41 2.42 -3.98
C ASP A 20 -12.45 3.94 -4.17
N LYS A 21 -11.84 4.70 -3.26
CA LYS A 21 -11.78 6.15 -3.41
C LYS A 21 -10.95 6.58 -4.61
N ALA A 22 -9.85 5.88 -4.88
CA ALA A 22 -9.05 6.16 -6.07
C ALA A 22 -9.84 5.87 -7.35
N ILE A 23 -10.64 4.81 -7.35
CA ILE A 23 -11.51 4.46 -8.47
C ILE A 23 -12.58 5.54 -8.67
N ASP A 24 -13.19 6.01 -7.59
CA ASP A 24 -14.16 7.11 -7.68
C ASP A 24 -13.54 8.36 -8.30
N LEU A 25 -12.31 8.70 -7.90
CA LEU A 25 -11.60 9.82 -8.49
C LEU A 25 -11.31 9.60 -9.98
N GLN A 26 -10.95 8.39 -10.37
CA GLN A 26 -10.71 8.08 -11.78
C GLN A 26 -11.98 8.24 -12.62
N LYS A 27 -13.15 7.90 -12.06
CA LYS A 27 -14.41 8.10 -12.76
C LYS A 27 -14.68 9.57 -13.04
N LEU A 28 -14.23 10.45 -12.15
CA LEU A 28 -14.34 11.90 -12.36
C LEU A 28 -13.27 12.44 -13.29
N ILE A 29 -12.09 11.82 -13.31
CA ILE A 29 -10.95 12.23 -14.14
C ILE A 29 -10.46 11.00 -14.91
N PRO A 30 -11.08 10.68 -16.04
CA PRO A 30 -10.81 9.41 -16.75
C PRO A 30 -9.36 9.20 -17.23
N GLU A 31 -8.58 10.27 -17.37
CA GLU A 31 -7.19 10.18 -17.80
C GLU A 31 -6.25 9.67 -16.70
N VAL A 32 -6.70 9.66 -15.46
CA VAL A 32 -5.88 9.26 -14.32
C VAL A 32 -5.45 7.80 -14.42
N GLU A 33 -4.16 7.57 -14.19
CA GLU A 33 -3.64 6.21 -14.01
C GLU A 33 -3.67 5.86 -12.52
N ILE A 34 -4.05 4.63 -12.20
CA ILE A 34 -4.02 4.12 -10.84
C ILE A 34 -2.87 3.13 -10.71
N TYR A 35 -1.95 3.42 -9.81
CA TYR A 35 -0.87 2.52 -9.43
C TYR A 35 -1.19 1.93 -8.06
N ILE A 36 -1.17 0.61 -7.98
CA ILE A 36 -1.41 -0.11 -6.73
C ILE A 36 -0.09 -0.68 -6.26
N ILE A 37 0.29 -0.41 -5.02
CA ILE A 37 1.52 -0.94 -4.46
C ILE A 37 1.24 -1.71 -3.17
N CYS A 38 1.89 -2.86 -3.04
CA CYS A 38 1.96 -3.60 -1.78
C CYS A 38 3.42 -3.74 -1.40
N VAL A 39 3.75 -3.33 -0.17
CA VAL A 39 5.12 -3.38 0.34
C VAL A 39 5.18 -4.44 1.43
N TYR A 40 6.10 -5.38 1.29
CA TYR A 40 6.35 -6.39 2.33
C TYR A 40 7.70 -6.13 2.98
N LYS A 41 7.82 -6.49 4.26
CA LYS A 41 9.07 -6.33 4.99
C LYS A 41 9.98 -7.52 4.70
N HIS A 42 11.26 -7.23 4.45
CA HIS A 42 12.25 -8.30 4.31
C HIS A 42 12.32 -9.11 5.58
N HIS A 43 12.41 -10.42 5.42
CA HIS A 43 12.57 -11.36 6.50
C HIS A 43 13.80 -11.05 7.36
N SER A 44 14.92 -10.73 6.74
CA SER A 44 16.17 -10.40 7.45
C SER A 44 16.03 -9.19 8.38
N LEU A 45 15.28 -8.18 7.97
CA LEU A 45 15.01 -7.01 8.82
C LEU A 45 14.09 -7.35 9.98
N PHE A 46 13.16 -8.24 9.75
CA PHE A 46 12.24 -8.71 10.76
C PHE A 46 12.98 -9.55 11.81
N GLU A 47 13.86 -10.45 11.38
CA GLU A 47 14.71 -11.25 12.27
C GLU A 47 15.62 -10.39 13.14
N ALA A 48 16.25 -9.38 12.56
CA ALA A 48 17.15 -8.50 13.29
C ALA A 48 16.44 -7.81 14.46
N SER A 49 15.15 -7.53 14.31
CA SER A 49 14.36 -6.88 15.34
C SER A 49 13.78 -7.83 16.39
N LEU A 50 13.72 -9.13 16.09
CA LEU A 50 13.07 -10.13 16.94
C LEU A 50 14.01 -11.26 17.37
N SER A 51 15.26 -11.05 17.24
CA SER A 51 16.32 -12.05 17.10
C SER A 51 16.56 -13.04 18.23
N ILE A 52 15.97 -12.91 19.38
CA ILE A 52 16.34 -13.80 20.50
C ILE A 52 15.17 -14.72 20.85
N GLY A 53 15.36 -16.03 20.66
CA GLY A 53 14.44 -17.07 21.12
C GLY A 53 13.38 -17.55 20.15
N ARG A 54 13.45 -17.18 18.89
CA ARG A 54 12.50 -17.71 17.89
C ARG A 54 13.00 -19.01 17.30
N PRO A 55 12.13 -20.04 17.23
CA PRO A 55 12.46 -21.24 16.48
C PRO A 55 12.69 -20.95 15.02
N ALA A 56 13.65 -21.64 14.41
CA ALA A 56 13.98 -21.45 12.98
C ALA A 56 12.81 -21.77 12.04
N ASP A 57 11.89 -22.61 12.49
CA ASP A 57 10.69 -23.00 11.72
C ASP A 57 9.62 -21.90 11.64
N MET A 58 9.77 -20.82 12.42
CA MET A 58 8.86 -19.66 12.33
C MET A 58 9.34 -18.61 11.32
N ASP A 59 10.44 -18.88 10.66
CA ASP A 59 10.98 -17.98 9.66
C ASP A 59 10.17 -18.06 8.36
N ILE A 60 9.61 -16.92 7.93
CA ILE A 60 8.89 -16.85 6.66
C ILE A 60 9.85 -16.35 5.58
N PRO A 61 10.16 -17.18 4.56
CA PRO A 61 11.07 -16.77 3.49
C PRO A 61 10.55 -15.54 2.73
N ASP A 62 11.46 -14.69 2.29
CA ASP A 62 11.11 -13.52 1.46
C ASP A 62 10.30 -13.91 0.24
N LYS A 63 10.55 -15.08 -0.32
CA LYS A 63 9.81 -15.59 -1.47
C LYS A 63 8.32 -15.73 -1.14
N VAL A 64 7.97 -16.26 0.03
CA VAL A 64 6.58 -16.44 0.45
C VAL A 64 5.93 -15.08 0.67
N LEU A 65 6.64 -14.14 1.31
CA LEU A 65 6.14 -12.80 1.54
C LEU A 65 5.92 -12.06 0.23
N SER A 66 6.84 -12.21 -0.72
CA SER A 66 6.72 -11.62 -2.05
C SER A 66 5.50 -12.17 -2.80
N GLU A 67 5.29 -13.49 -2.75
CA GLU A 67 4.16 -14.12 -3.41
C GLU A 67 2.83 -13.70 -2.79
N TYR A 68 2.78 -13.60 -1.46
CA TYR A 68 1.60 -13.07 -0.77
C TYR A 68 1.29 -11.65 -1.21
N ALA A 69 2.31 -10.80 -1.28
CA ALA A 69 2.13 -9.41 -1.73
C ALA A 69 1.64 -9.35 -3.17
N LYS A 70 2.11 -10.24 -4.04
CA LYS A 70 1.62 -10.33 -5.42
C LYS A 70 0.14 -10.71 -5.47
N GLU A 71 -0.29 -11.63 -4.61
CA GLU A 71 -1.70 -12.01 -4.53
C GLU A 71 -2.56 -10.83 -4.06
N VAL A 72 -2.09 -10.08 -3.08
CA VAL A 72 -2.78 -8.88 -2.60
C VAL A 72 -2.96 -7.88 -3.74
N VAL A 73 -1.91 -7.60 -4.50
CA VAL A 73 -1.95 -6.67 -5.63
C VAL A 73 -2.86 -7.20 -6.73
N ASN A 74 -2.77 -8.48 -7.08
CA ASN A 74 -3.61 -9.06 -8.13
C ASN A 74 -5.09 -9.01 -7.76
N HIS A 75 -5.42 -9.31 -6.50
CA HIS A 75 -6.78 -9.21 -6.01
C HIS A 75 -7.29 -7.77 -6.09
N ALA A 76 -6.47 -6.81 -5.68
CA ALA A 76 -6.82 -5.39 -5.76
C ALA A 76 -7.05 -4.94 -7.21
N LYS A 77 -6.22 -5.41 -8.14
CA LYS A 77 -6.39 -5.10 -9.56
C LYS A 77 -7.71 -5.67 -10.12
N GLU A 78 -8.05 -6.88 -9.73
CA GLU A 78 -9.30 -7.50 -10.15
C GLU A 78 -10.51 -6.74 -9.61
N LEU A 79 -10.48 -6.36 -8.33
CA LEU A 79 -11.53 -5.54 -7.74
C LEU A 79 -11.65 -4.20 -8.46
N ALA A 80 -10.54 -3.57 -8.78
CA ALA A 80 -10.55 -2.31 -9.51
C ALA A 80 -11.23 -2.46 -10.87
N LYS A 81 -10.92 -3.53 -11.59
CA LYS A 81 -11.56 -3.82 -12.88
C LYS A 81 -13.05 -4.04 -12.73
N GLU A 82 -13.46 -4.82 -11.74
CA GLU A 82 -14.88 -5.11 -11.47
C GLU A 82 -15.65 -3.82 -11.16
N HIS A 83 -14.99 -2.85 -10.52
CA HIS A 83 -15.59 -1.57 -10.19
C HIS A 83 -15.46 -0.53 -11.30
N GLY A 84 -15.01 -0.96 -12.49
CA GLY A 84 -14.97 -0.09 -13.67
C GLY A 84 -13.69 0.70 -13.86
N ALA A 85 -12.64 0.42 -13.10
CA ALA A 85 -11.37 1.14 -13.26
C ALA A 85 -10.66 0.73 -14.56
N THR A 86 -9.98 1.70 -15.15
CA THR A 86 -9.12 1.52 -16.30
C THR A 86 -7.72 2.01 -15.96
N LYS A 87 -6.73 1.68 -16.81
CA LYS A 87 -5.35 2.16 -16.62
C LYS A 87 -4.81 1.87 -15.21
N VAL A 88 -4.94 0.61 -14.77
CA VAL A 88 -4.50 0.16 -13.46
C VAL A 88 -3.23 -0.67 -13.61
N ARG A 89 -2.21 -0.36 -12.82
CA ARG A 89 -0.97 -1.15 -12.76
C ARG A 89 -0.66 -1.52 -11.32
N GLY A 90 -0.08 -2.70 -11.13
CA GLY A 90 0.25 -3.21 -9.80
C GLY A 90 1.75 -3.37 -9.61
N PHE A 91 2.23 -3.13 -8.40
CA PHE A 91 3.64 -3.20 -8.03
C PHE A 91 3.80 -3.85 -6.67
N VAL A 92 4.86 -4.65 -6.55
CA VAL A 92 5.25 -5.27 -5.29
C VAL A 92 6.67 -4.81 -4.97
N LYS A 93 6.89 -4.30 -3.79
CA LYS A 93 8.20 -3.84 -3.33
C LYS A 93 8.50 -4.37 -1.95
N ALA A 94 9.78 -4.54 -1.66
CA ALA A 94 10.26 -4.96 -0.35
C ALA A 94 10.86 -3.76 0.39
N GLY A 95 10.67 -3.71 1.69
CA GLY A 95 11.27 -2.70 2.54
C GLY A 95 10.32 -2.20 3.61
N LYS A 96 10.65 -1.03 4.16
CA LYS A 96 9.82 -0.38 5.16
C LYS A 96 8.65 0.33 4.45
N PRO A 97 7.40 -0.05 4.73
CA PRO A 97 6.26 0.41 3.93
C PRO A 97 6.16 1.92 3.75
N SER A 98 6.24 2.71 4.82
CA SER A 98 6.10 4.16 4.70
C SER A 98 7.19 4.78 3.81
N ARG A 99 8.41 4.31 3.97
CA ARG A 99 9.56 4.81 3.21
C ARG A 99 9.47 4.43 1.73
N VAL A 100 9.12 3.17 1.47
CA VAL A 100 8.99 2.67 0.09
C VAL A 100 7.86 3.36 -0.65
N ILE A 101 6.71 3.55 0.00
CA ILE A 101 5.56 4.24 -0.61
C ILE A 101 5.94 5.66 -1.02
N VAL A 102 6.55 6.42 -0.12
CA VAL A 102 6.95 7.82 -0.39
C VAL A 102 7.96 7.87 -1.54
N LYS A 103 8.98 7.02 -1.49
CA LYS A 103 9.99 6.98 -2.55
C LYS A 103 9.39 6.57 -3.89
N PHE A 104 8.56 5.54 -3.90
CA PHE A 104 7.90 5.06 -5.12
C PHE A 104 7.03 6.15 -5.75
N ALA A 105 6.29 6.89 -4.91
CA ALA A 105 5.47 8.00 -5.38
C ALA A 105 6.33 9.06 -6.09
N GLN A 106 7.49 9.39 -5.52
CA GLN A 106 8.41 10.32 -6.13
C GLN A 106 8.97 9.79 -7.46
N ASP A 107 9.46 8.53 -7.45
CA ASP A 107 10.07 7.92 -8.63
C ASP A 107 9.07 7.80 -9.78
N LYS A 108 7.82 7.55 -9.49
CA LYS A 108 6.76 7.40 -10.50
C LYS A 108 5.99 8.70 -10.76
N GLU A 109 6.40 9.78 -10.14
CA GLU A 109 5.76 11.07 -10.30
C GLU A 109 4.25 11.02 -9.99
N ALA A 110 3.89 10.29 -8.93
CA ALA A 110 2.51 10.29 -8.46
C ALA A 110 2.16 11.67 -7.89
N ASP A 111 0.98 12.15 -8.23
CA ASP A 111 0.53 13.46 -7.77
C ASP A 111 -0.56 13.35 -6.70
N LEU A 112 -0.90 12.13 -6.30
CA LEU A 112 -1.74 11.85 -5.14
C LEU A 112 -1.41 10.46 -4.60
N ILE A 113 -1.29 10.34 -3.27
CA ILE A 113 -1.20 9.05 -2.59
C ILE A 113 -2.50 8.83 -1.82
N VAL A 114 -3.11 7.66 -1.95
CA VAL A 114 -4.31 7.29 -1.19
C VAL A 114 -3.95 6.12 -0.28
N VAL A 115 -4.19 6.28 1.01
CA VAL A 115 -3.89 5.27 2.02
C VAL A 115 -5.07 5.12 2.98
N GLY A 116 -5.22 3.92 3.52
CA GLY A 116 -6.19 3.68 4.58
C GLY A 116 -5.71 4.23 5.92
N THR A 117 -6.64 4.55 6.80
CA THR A 117 -6.32 5.05 8.14
C THR A 117 -5.64 4.01 9.01
N LYS A 118 -5.94 2.71 8.77
CA LYS A 118 -5.42 1.59 9.55
C LYS A 118 -5.00 0.47 8.62
N GLY A 119 -3.91 -0.23 8.98
CA GLY A 119 -3.49 -1.42 8.28
C GLY A 119 -3.93 -2.70 8.99
N THR A 120 -3.30 -3.81 8.63
CA THR A 120 -3.56 -5.13 9.20
C THR A 120 -3.25 -5.21 10.69
N ASN A 121 -2.33 -4.37 11.18
CA ASN A 121 -1.91 -4.31 12.59
C ASN A 121 -2.47 -3.07 13.29
N SER A 122 -3.68 -2.68 12.95
CA SER A 122 -4.27 -1.46 13.49
C SER A 122 -4.67 -1.61 14.96
N ASP A 123 -4.49 -0.52 15.71
CA ASP A 123 -5.02 -0.40 17.06
C ASP A 123 -6.54 -0.32 17.03
N LYS A 124 -7.15 -0.87 18.07
CA LYS A 124 -8.60 -0.91 18.19
C LYS A 124 -9.24 0.44 18.50
N ASP A 125 -8.44 1.41 18.93
CA ASP A 125 -8.94 2.69 19.41
C ASP A 125 -9.52 3.60 18.33
N GLY A 126 -9.12 3.44 17.08
CA GLY A 126 -9.66 4.22 15.97
C GLY A 126 -9.46 5.72 16.04
N MET A 127 -8.78 6.23 17.05
CA MET A 127 -8.62 7.66 17.27
C MET A 127 -7.44 8.25 16.52
N PHE A 128 -6.47 7.43 16.14
CA PHE A 128 -5.24 7.88 15.49
C PHE A 128 -5.02 7.17 14.17
N LEU A 129 -4.36 7.86 13.26
CA LEU A 129 -3.92 7.27 11.99
C LEU A 129 -2.98 6.10 12.28
N GLY A 130 -3.03 5.07 11.46
CA GLY A 130 -2.06 3.99 11.52
C GLY A 130 -0.64 4.51 11.29
N SER A 131 0.35 3.77 11.76
CA SER A 131 1.74 4.22 11.68
C SER A 131 2.19 4.49 10.25
N VAL A 132 1.76 3.68 9.29
CA VAL A 132 2.14 3.85 7.89
C VAL A 132 1.47 5.10 7.30
N SER A 133 0.15 5.25 7.49
CA SER A 133 -0.59 6.40 6.94
C SER A 133 -0.08 7.71 7.53
N HIS A 134 0.21 7.73 8.83
CA HIS A 134 0.76 8.92 9.48
C HIS A 134 2.12 9.30 8.90
N ARG A 135 3.03 8.33 8.75
CA ARG A 135 4.36 8.58 8.20
C ARG A 135 4.33 8.98 6.73
N VAL A 136 3.46 8.36 5.96
CA VAL A 136 3.28 8.74 4.55
C VAL A 136 2.78 10.17 4.46
N ALA A 137 1.75 10.52 5.22
CA ALA A 137 1.19 11.87 5.22
C ALA A 137 2.24 12.92 5.63
N SER A 138 3.11 12.57 6.59
CA SER A 138 4.14 13.49 7.08
C SER A 138 5.31 13.68 6.10
N ASN A 139 5.61 12.69 5.29
CA ASN A 139 6.85 12.68 4.49
C ASN A 139 6.61 12.77 2.98
N ALA A 140 5.40 12.60 2.50
CA ALA A 140 5.11 12.64 1.08
C ALA A 140 5.37 14.02 0.48
N LYS A 141 5.79 14.05 -0.78
CA LYS A 141 6.02 15.28 -1.53
C LYS A 141 4.81 15.68 -2.36
N CYS A 142 3.76 14.90 -2.34
CA CYS A 142 2.50 15.18 -3.02
C CYS A 142 1.35 15.08 -2.01
N PRO A 143 0.14 15.55 -2.37
CA PRO A 143 -1.03 15.38 -1.51
C PRO A 143 -1.28 13.93 -1.14
N VAL A 144 -1.78 13.73 0.07
CA VAL A 144 -2.12 12.40 0.59
C VAL A 144 -3.58 12.41 1.04
N LEU A 145 -4.35 11.50 0.52
CA LEU A 145 -5.72 11.28 0.95
C LEU A 145 -5.75 10.07 1.88
N VAL A 146 -6.17 10.28 3.10
CA VAL A 146 -6.29 9.23 4.11
C VAL A 146 -7.78 8.86 4.23
N VAL A 147 -8.07 7.58 4.04
CA VAL A 147 -9.45 7.09 3.97
C VAL A 147 -9.81 6.23 5.15
#